data_dca5f32de09c9f25f290afdd79c1a283
#
_entry.id   dca5f32de09c9f25f290afdd79c1a283
#
_cell.length_a   1.000
_cell.length_b   1.000
_cell.length_c   1.000
_cell.angle_alpha   90.00
_cell.angle_beta   90.00
_cell.angle_gamma   90.00
#
_symmetry.space_group_name_H-M   'P 1'
#
loop_
_entity.id
_entity.type
_entity.pdbx_description
1 polymer ?
#
loop_
_entity_poly.entity_id
_entity_poly.type
_entity_poly.pdbx_seq_one_letter_code
_entity_poly.pdbx_strand_id
1 'polypeptide(L)'
;TYTVTITDQIGCTTTASGVVPESPGLTIIGTPHDETCTGLNNGTINITVSGGTNPMTYQWSNGATTEDLADLAGGITYIVTATDVNSCSNTASFNVGTHLPIFATTTSTPEHCDKLDGTATVSGSGGTPPYYYSWITTPVQFNQTATHLIEGTYTVYITDGYCETSTTAVVGFVEGPTSSTTAISAKCQLKNG
;
A
#
# COMPACT_ATOMS: atom_id res chain seq x y z
N THR A 1 -49.27 -7.23 -19.05
CA THR A 1 -50.28 -7.68 -20.05
C THR A 1 -50.99 -6.46 -20.58
N TYR A 2 -51.02 -6.28 -21.90
CA TYR A 2 -51.72 -5.22 -22.61
C TYR A 2 -52.90 -5.86 -23.31
N THR A 3 -54.09 -5.22 -23.26
CA THR A 3 -55.29 -5.67 -23.90
C THR A 3 -55.77 -4.63 -24.89
N VAL A 4 -55.99 -5.04 -26.14
CA VAL A 4 -56.64 -4.21 -27.15
C VAL A 4 -58.07 -4.71 -27.35
N THR A 5 -59.00 -3.77 -27.33
CA THR A 5 -60.40 -4.03 -27.65
C THR A 5 -60.72 -3.39 -28.98
N ILE A 6 -61.22 -4.19 -29.94
CA ILE A 6 -61.66 -3.74 -31.24
C ILE A 6 -63.18 -3.74 -31.23
N THR A 7 -63.82 -2.63 -31.62
CA THR A 7 -65.26 -2.50 -31.72
C THR A 7 -65.63 -2.17 -33.16
N ASP A 8 -66.57 -2.90 -33.74
CA ASP A 8 -67.08 -2.59 -35.08
C ASP A 8 -68.16 -1.48 -35.07
N GLN A 9 -68.64 -1.08 -36.26
CA GLN A 9 -69.64 -0.01 -36.39
C GLN A 9 -71.01 -0.35 -35.82
N ILE A 10 -71.27 -1.61 -35.56
CA ILE A 10 -72.59 -2.07 -35.03
C ILE A 10 -72.45 -2.41 -33.53
N GLY A 11 -71.26 -2.12 -32.88
CA GLY A 11 -71.05 -2.27 -31.46
C GLY A 11 -70.58 -3.65 -31.00
N CYS A 12 -70.24 -4.59 -31.92
CA CYS A 12 -69.64 -5.87 -31.53
C CYS A 12 -68.17 -5.67 -31.17
N THR A 13 -67.76 -6.24 -30.05
CA THR A 13 -66.39 -6.10 -29.49
C THR A 13 -65.67 -7.45 -29.51
N THR A 14 -64.37 -7.40 -29.80
CA THR A 14 -63.45 -8.51 -29.55
C THR A 14 -62.20 -7.96 -28.83
N THR A 15 -61.59 -8.81 -28.01
CA THR A 15 -60.36 -8.44 -27.27
C THR A 15 -59.24 -9.38 -27.62
N ALA A 16 -58.04 -8.81 -27.75
CA ALA A 16 -56.78 -9.57 -27.79
C ALA A 16 -55.86 -9.06 -26.71
N SER A 17 -55.17 -9.96 -26.05
CA SER A 17 -54.20 -9.58 -25.03
C SER A 17 -52.81 -10.13 -25.33
N GLY A 18 -51.77 -9.34 -25.09
CA GLY A 18 -50.37 -9.73 -25.20
C GLY A 18 -49.62 -9.42 -23.91
N VAL A 19 -48.71 -10.29 -23.56
CA VAL A 19 -47.77 -10.06 -22.47
C VAL A 19 -46.47 -9.57 -23.07
N VAL A 20 -46.03 -8.39 -22.68
CA VAL A 20 -44.64 -7.95 -22.88
C VAL A 20 -43.84 -8.49 -21.69
N PRO A 21 -42.93 -9.45 -21.91
CA PRO A 21 -42.09 -9.93 -20.86
C PRO A 21 -41.19 -8.79 -20.38
N GLU A 22 -41.04 -8.64 -19.05
CA GLU A 22 -40.01 -7.76 -18.49
C GLU A 22 -38.65 -8.41 -18.73
N SER A 23 -37.69 -7.63 -19.25
CA SER A 23 -36.30 -8.05 -19.25
C SER A 23 -35.78 -8.00 -17.79
N PRO A 24 -35.12 -9.05 -17.28
CA PRO A 24 -34.53 -8.99 -15.98
C PRO A 24 -33.54 -7.80 -15.93
N GLY A 25 -33.71 -6.93 -14.92
CA GLY A 25 -32.83 -5.77 -14.72
C GLY A 25 -31.38 -6.20 -14.54
N LEU A 26 -30.46 -5.33 -14.96
CA LEU A 26 -29.02 -5.53 -14.72
C LEU A 26 -28.71 -5.49 -13.24
N THR A 27 -27.91 -6.43 -12.77
CA THR A 27 -27.33 -6.46 -11.42
C THR A 27 -25.81 -6.47 -11.53
N ILE A 28 -25.16 -5.55 -10.84
CA ILE A 28 -23.71 -5.42 -10.81
C ILE A 28 -23.24 -5.78 -9.39
N ILE A 29 -22.40 -6.77 -9.27
CA ILE A 29 -21.69 -7.14 -8.04
C ILE A 29 -20.19 -6.99 -8.29
N GLY A 30 -19.41 -6.66 -7.26
CA GLY A 30 -17.97 -6.50 -7.43
C GLY A 30 -17.20 -6.67 -6.14
N THR A 31 -15.93 -7.01 -6.29
CA THR A 31 -14.98 -7.19 -5.20
C THR A 31 -13.83 -6.20 -5.41
N PRO A 32 -13.79 -5.09 -4.64
CA PRO A 32 -12.63 -4.21 -4.62
C PRO A 32 -11.50 -4.85 -3.80
N HIS A 33 -10.27 -4.62 -4.22
CA HIS A 33 -9.04 -4.88 -3.46
C HIS A 33 -8.31 -3.57 -3.25
N ASP A 34 -7.94 -3.32 -2.00
CA ASP A 34 -7.32 -2.08 -1.58
C ASP A 34 -5.90 -1.92 -2.15
N GLU A 35 -5.49 -0.67 -2.32
CA GLU A 35 -4.10 -0.31 -2.56
C GLU A 35 -3.26 -0.70 -1.35
N THR A 36 -2.17 -1.44 -1.56
CA THR A 36 -1.35 -1.97 -0.46
C THR A 36 -0.63 -0.89 0.33
N CYS A 37 -0.27 0.22 -0.31
CA CYS A 37 0.28 1.39 0.36
C CYS A 37 0.02 2.64 -0.49
N THR A 38 -0.32 3.75 0.14
CA THR A 38 -0.64 5.00 -0.54
C THR A 38 0.41 5.38 -1.59
N GLY A 39 -0.03 5.57 -2.83
CA GLY A 39 0.80 5.97 -3.96
C GLY A 39 1.34 4.85 -4.82
N LEU A 40 1.09 3.58 -4.49
CA LEU A 40 1.46 2.44 -5.34
C LEU A 40 0.49 2.24 -6.50
N ASN A 41 -0.74 2.72 -6.38
CA ASN A 41 -1.80 2.61 -7.39
C ASN A 41 -2.02 1.16 -7.85
N ASN A 42 -1.98 0.21 -6.94
CA ASN A 42 -2.12 -1.22 -7.24
C ASN A 42 -3.46 -1.82 -6.78
N GLY A 43 -4.44 -0.97 -6.47
CA GLY A 43 -5.81 -1.39 -6.20
C GLY A 43 -6.49 -1.99 -7.43
N THR A 44 -7.48 -2.84 -7.22
CA THR A 44 -8.26 -3.46 -8.32
C THR A 44 -9.74 -3.51 -7.97
N ILE A 45 -10.59 -3.60 -9.00
CA ILE A 45 -12.02 -3.89 -8.86
C ILE A 45 -12.39 -4.93 -9.91
N ASN A 46 -12.85 -6.10 -9.45
CA ASN A 46 -13.40 -7.13 -10.33
C ASN A 46 -14.92 -7.10 -10.19
N ILE A 47 -15.64 -6.95 -11.31
CA ILE A 47 -17.10 -6.94 -11.31
C ILE A 47 -17.67 -8.12 -12.08
N THR A 48 -18.91 -8.44 -11.77
CA THR A 48 -19.73 -9.38 -12.55
C THR A 48 -21.09 -8.76 -12.76
N VAL A 49 -21.52 -8.70 -14.02
CA VAL A 49 -22.84 -8.21 -14.41
C VAL A 49 -23.72 -9.39 -14.78
N SER A 50 -24.91 -9.43 -14.22
CA SER A 50 -25.93 -10.43 -14.51
C SER A 50 -27.26 -9.78 -14.93
N GLY A 51 -28.09 -10.50 -15.65
CA GLY A 51 -29.28 -9.94 -16.30
C GLY A 51 -28.94 -9.22 -17.62
N GLY A 52 -29.95 -8.54 -18.20
CA GLY A 52 -29.79 -7.82 -19.46
C GLY A 52 -29.50 -8.71 -20.69
N THR A 53 -29.16 -8.10 -21.80
CA THR A 53 -28.84 -8.74 -23.07
C THR A 53 -27.46 -8.35 -23.56
N ASN A 54 -26.57 -9.32 -23.79
CA ASN A 54 -25.23 -9.08 -24.33
C ASN A 54 -25.27 -8.53 -25.78
N PRO A 55 -24.24 -7.73 -26.18
CA PRO A 55 -23.05 -7.32 -25.43
C PRO A 55 -23.32 -6.22 -24.43
N MET A 56 -22.49 -6.21 -23.32
CA MET A 56 -22.48 -5.16 -22.33
C MET A 56 -21.43 -4.10 -22.69
N THR A 57 -21.70 -2.87 -22.32
CA THR A 57 -20.75 -1.76 -22.36
C THR A 57 -20.60 -1.17 -20.96
N TYR A 58 -19.39 -0.71 -20.62
CA TYR A 58 -19.04 -0.18 -19.32
C TYR A 58 -18.54 1.24 -19.43
N GLN A 59 -18.90 2.07 -18.47
CA GLN A 59 -18.38 3.41 -18.32
C GLN A 59 -18.08 3.69 -16.85
N TRP A 60 -16.80 3.81 -16.55
CA TRP A 60 -16.33 4.12 -15.20
C TRP A 60 -16.11 5.61 -14.98
N SER A 61 -16.19 6.03 -13.73
CA SER A 61 -15.95 7.43 -13.33
C SER A 61 -14.52 7.93 -13.62
N ASN A 62 -13.54 7.04 -13.76
CA ASN A 62 -12.18 7.35 -14.18
C ASN A 62 -11.98 7.37 -15.69
N GLY A 63 -13.04 7.16 -16.48
CA GLY A 63 -13.01 7.15 -17.94
C GLY A 63 -12.75 5.79 -18.58
N ALA A 64 -12.46 4.74 -17.80
CA ALA A 64 -12.27 3.40 -18.32
C ALA A 64 -13.58 2.80 -18.86
N THR A 65 -13.46 1.86 -19.82
CA THR A 65 -14.57 1.18 -20.47
C THR A 65 -14.45 -0.35 -20.42
N THR A 66 -13.49 -0.86 -19.65
CA THR A 66 -13.31 -2.29 -19.36
C THR A 66 -14.30 -2.78 -18.32
N GLU A 67 -14.57 -4.08 -18.27
CA GLU A 67 -15.39 -4.68 -17.22
C GLU A 67 -14.71 -4.51 -15.85
N ASP A 68 -13.45 -4.95 -15.73
CA ASP A 68 -12.65 -4.85 -14.53
C ASP A 68 -11.69 -3.68 -14.59
N LEU A 69 -11.24 -3.22 -13.42
CA LEU A 69 -10.24 -2.18 -13.27
C LEU A 69 -9.01 -2.70 -12.52
N ALA A 70 -7.85 -2.22 -12.93
CA ALA A 70 -6.57 -2.42 -12.26
C ALA A 70 -5.84 -1.08 -12.13
N ASP A 71 -4.69 -1.09 -11.44
CA ASP A 71 -3.82 0.07 -11.24
C ASP A 71 -4.56 1.27 -10.64
N LEU A 72 -5.38 1.01 -9.63
CA LEU A 72 -6.24 1.99 -8.99
C LEU A 72 -5.57 2.61 -7.76
N ALA A 73 -5.70 3.93 -7.66
CA ALA A 73 -5.38 4.65 -6.43
C ALA A 73 -6.39 4.32 -5.33
N GLY A 74 -5.91 4.16 -4.11
CA GLY A 74 -6.74 3.96 -2.94
C GLY A 74 -7.35 5.26 -2.38
N GLY A 75 -8.28 5.10 -1.46
CA GLY A 75 -9.05 6.22 -0.87
C GLY A 75 -10.09 6.81 -1.81
N ILE A 76 -10.38 6.16 -2.95
CA ILE A 76 -11.27 6.66 -4.00
C ILE A 76 -12.46 5.71 -4.17
N THR A 77 -13.64 6.30 -4.40
CA THR A 77 -14.83 5.57 -4.82
C THR A 77 -14.96 5.63 -6.34
N TYR A 78 -14.95 4.46 -6.97
CA TYR A 78 -15.15 4.30 -8.41
C TYR A 78 -16.60 3.92 -8.68
N ILE A 79 -17.21 4.55 -9.68
CA ILE A 79 -18.59 4.31 -10.08
C ILE A 79 -18.59 3.73 -11.49
N VAL A 80 -19.30 2.63 -11.70
CA VAL A 80 -19.51 2.02 -13.01
C VAL A 80 -20.96 2.12 -13.42
N THR A 81 -21.18 2.41 -14.70
CA THR A 81 -22.46 2.21 -15.39
C THR A 81 -22.28 1.09 -16.40
N ALA A 82 -23.01 -0.01 -16.24
CA ALA A 82 -23.11 -1.06 -17.24
C ALA A 82 -24.39 -0.86 -18.04
N THR A 83 -24.30 -0.99 -19.38
CA THR A 83 -25.42 -0.81 -20.30
C THR A 83 -25.46 -2.00 -21.27
N ASP A 84 -26.62 -2.61 -21.42
CA ASP A 84 -26.85 -3.69 -22.37
C ASP A 84 -27.15 -3.18 -23.80
N VAL A 85 -27.22 -4.11 -24.76
CA VAL A 85 -27.53 -3.77 -26.19
C VAL A 85 -28.90 -3.11 -26.39
N ASN A 86 -29.83 -3.30 -25.46
CA ASN A 86 -31.16 -2.70 -25.48
C ASN A 86 -31.22 -1.35 -24.76
N SER A 87 -30.07 -0.80 -24.36
CA SER A 87 -29.96 0.45 -23.62
C SER A 87 -30.53 0.39 -22.18
N CYS A 88 -30.73 -0.78 -21.61
CA CYS A 88 -30.97 -0.94 -20.19
C CYS A 88 -29.66 -0.75 -19.44
N SER A 89 -29.66 0.06 -18.40
CA SER A 89 -28.45 0.37 -17.63
C SER A 89 -28.66 0.24 -16.14
N ASN A 90 -27.58 -0.06 -15.43
CA ASN A 90 -27.51 0.03 -13.98
C ASN A 90 -26.15 0.58 -13.55
N THR A 91 -26.09 1.13 -12.33
CA THR A 91 -24.89 1.71 -11.77
C THR A 91 -24.56 1.05 -10.43
N ALA A 92 -23.25 0.92 -10.17
CA ALA A 92 -22.73 0.48 -8.87
C ALA A 92 -21.52 1.32 -8.48
N SER A 93 -21.21 1.38 -7.19
CA SER A 93 -20.06 2.09 -6.65
C SER A 93 -19.24 1.17 -5.77
N PHE A 94 -17.92 1.27 -5.89
CA PHE A 94 -16.95 0.47 -5.17
C PHE A 94 -15.90 1.40 -4.57
N ASN A 95 -15.58 1.22 -3.29
CA ASN A 95 -14.50 1.94 -2.63
C ASN A 95 -13.24 1.09 -2.66
N VAL A 96 -12.14 1.66 -3.15
CA VAL A 96 -10.80 1.09 -3.02
C VAL A 96 -10.14 1.79 -1.86
N GLY A 97 -9.86 1.06 -0.80
CA GLY A 97 -9.15 1.57 0.37
C GLY A 97 -7.64 1.71 0.12
N THR A 98 -6.92 2.27 1.09
CA THR A 98 -5.46 2.37 1.07
C THR A 98 -4.90 2.30 2.48
N HIS A 99 -3.64 1.91 2.61
CA HIS A 99 -2.90 1.94 3.86
C HIS A 99 -1.99 3.17 3.90
N LEU A 100 -1.91 3.82 5.06
CA LEU A 100 -1.09 5.02 5.24
C LEU A 100 0.41 4.66 5.20
N PRO A 101 1.27 5.56 4.69
CA PRO A 101 2.71 5.33 4.65
C PRO A 101 3.32 5.31 6.05
N ILE A 102 4.43 4.57 6.19
CA ILE A 102 5.26 4.55 7.38
C ILE A 102 6.33 5.64 7.25
N PHE A 103 6.54 6.40 8.32
CA PHE A 103 7.66 7.32 8.47
C PHE A 103 8.64 6.75 9.49
N ALA A 104 9.93 6.75 9.17
CA ALA A 104 10.97 6.17 10.01
C ALA A 104 12.02 7.22 10.37
N THR A 105 12.43 7.23 11.64
CA THR A 105 13.55 8.04 12.15
C THR A 105 14.50 7.13 12.89
N THR A 106 15.80 7.50 12.94
CA THR A 106 16.82 6.71 13.62
C THR A 106 17.58 7.55 14.65
N THR A 107 18.04 6.88 15.69
CA THR A 107 19.02 7.37 16.65
C THR A 107 20.12 6.33 16.81
N SER A 108 21.33 6.74 17.23
CA SER A 108 22.44 5.82 17.42
C SER A 108 23.27 6.22 18.64
N THR A 109 23.98 5.24 19.20
CA THR A 109 25.08 5.46 20.11
C THR A 109 26.38 5.07 19.42
N PRO A 110 27.48 5.84 19.63
CA PRO A 110 28.75 5.51 19.01
C PRO A 110 29.36 4.24 19.59
N GLU A 111 30.25 3.63 18.82
CA GLU A 111 31.18 2.62 19.31
C GLU A 111 32.30 3.26 20.10
N HIS A 112 32.76 2.60 21.19
CA HIS A 112 33.84 3.07 22.00
C HIS A 112 35.05 2.11 21.95
N CYS A 113 36.21 2.58 21.55
CA CYS A 113 37.47 1.85 21.66
C CYS A 113 37.43 0.42 21.07
N ASP A 114 36.86 0.25 19.90
CA ASP A 114 36.74 -1.06 19.20
C ASP A 114 36.02 -2.15 20.02
N LYS A 115 35.08 -1.78 20.89
CA LYS A 115 34.35 -2.73 21.76
C LYS A 115 33.12 -3.36 21.15
N LEU A 116 32.76 -2.98 19.94
CA LEU A 116 31.52 -3.45 19.27
C LEU A 116 30.28 -3.10 20.12
N ASP A 117 30.28 -1.97 20.81
CA ASP A 117 29.22 -1.54 21.73
C ASP A 117 28.28 -0.50 21.13
N GLY A 118 28.49 -0.10 19.87
CA GLY A 118 27.61 0.81 19.14
C GLY A 118 26.20 0.22 18.97
N THR A 119 25.20 1.10 18.96
CA THR A 119 23.81 0.71 18.73
C THR A 119 23.14 1.65 17.74
N ALA A 120 22.06 1.16 17.07
CA ALA A 120 21.18 1.96 16.25
C ALA A 120 19.73 1.56 16.54
N THR A 121 18.88 2.56 16.79
CA THR A 121 17.45 2.36 17.08
C THR A 121 16.62 3.07 16.03
N VAL A 122 15.61 2.38 15.50
CA VAL A 122 14.61 2.95 14.57
C VAL A 122 13.30 3.19 15.30
N SER A 123 12.64 4.31 14.99
CA SER A 123 11.28 4.61 15.44
C SER A 123 10.38 4.81 14.22
N GLY A 124 9.30 4.03 14.16
CA GLY A 124 8.27 4.15 13.13
C GLY A 124 7.09 4.98 13.60
N SER A 125 6.46 5.68 12.67
CA SER A 125 5.19 6.38 12.87
C SER A 125 4.36 6.33 11.59
N GLY A 126 3.03 6.54 11.68
CA GLY A 126 2.12 6.28 10.56
C GLY A 126 1.89 4.79 10.36
N GLY A 127 1.37 4.38 9.19
CA GLY A 127 1.05 2.98 8.92
C GLY A 127 0.08 2.35 9.92
N THR A 128 0.12 1.02 10.00
CA THR A 128 -0.75 0.22 10.89
C THR A 128 0.10 -0.72 11.75
N PRO A 129 0.41 -0.38 13.02
CA PRO A 129 1.20 -1.27 13.89
C PRO A 129 0.57 -2.67 14.03
N PRO A 130 1.36 -3.73 14.26
CA PRO A 130 2.77 -3.71 14.69
C PRO A 130 3.76 -3.50 13.55
N TYR A 131 4.96 -2.94 13.88
CA TYR A 131 6.05 -2.79 12.93
C TYR A 131 7.04 -3.94 13.04
N TYR A 132 7.61 -4.32 11.89
CA TYR A 132 8.67 -5.30 11.75
C TYR A 132 9.91 -4.62 11.18
N TYR A 133 11.08 -5.05 11.64
CA TYR A 133 12.36 -4.39 11.34
C TYR A 133 13.32 -5.38 10.69
N SER A 134 14.18 -4.88 9.80
CA SER A 134 15.28 -5.66 9.22
C SER A 134 16.48 -4.75 8.99
N TRP A 135 17.49 -4.87 9.85
CA TRP A 135 18.76 -4.16 9.72
C TRP A 135 19.71 -4.91 8.81
N ILE A 136 20.33 -4.19 7.86
CA ILE A 136 21.39 -4.75 7.02
C ILE A 136 22.69 -4.80 7.85
N THR A 137 22.84 -5.85 8.64
CA THR A 137 24.01 -6.18 9.46
C THR A 137 24.49 -7.60 9.18
N THR A 138 25.63 -7.99 9.68
CA THR A 138 26.13 -9.36 9.60
C THR A 138 26.42 -9.91 11.01
N PRO A 139 25.55 -10.81 11.52
CA PRO A 139 24.28 -11.31 10.96
C PRO A 139 23.19 -10.22 10.92
N VAL A 140 22.14 -10.43 10.08
CA VAL A 140 20.96 -9.58 10.01
C VAL A 140 20.25 -9.53 11.35
N GLN A 141 19.77 -8.33 11.79
CA GLN A 141 19.07 -8.14 13.05
C GLN A 141 17.64 -7.67 12.79
N PHE A 142 16.67 -8.17 13.59
CA PHE A 142 15.23 -7.93 13.39
C PHE A 142 14.57 -7.17 14.54
N ASN A 143 15.34 -6.75 15.55
CA ASN A 143 14.82 -5.95 16.64
C ASN A 143 14.75 -4.47 16.26
N GLN A 144 13.94 -3.70 16.98
CA GLN A 144 13.87 -2.25 16.82
C GLN A 144 15.25 -1.58 17.01
N THR A 145 16.09 -2.16 17.87
CA THR A 145 17.47 -1.70 18.12
C THR A 145 18.43 -2.77 17.63
N ALA A 146 19.32 -2.41 16.71
CA ALA A 146 20.49 -3.17 16.35
C ALA A 146 21.63 -2.88 17.35
N THR A 147 22.37 -3.91 17.73
CA THR A 147 23.44 -3.87 18.73
C THR A 147 24.73 -4.48 18.19
N HIS A 148 25.85 -4.30 18.96
CA HIS A 148 27.17 -4.79 18.57
C HIS A 148 27.63 -4.21 17.22
N LEU A 149 27.37 -2.93 17.02
CA LEU A 149 27.74 -2.24 15.80
C LEU A 149 29.10 -1.57 15.94
N ILE A 150 29.91 -1.66 14.89
CA ILE A 150 31.10 -0.84 14.71
C ILE A 150 30.72 0.52 14.12
N GLU A 151 31.68 1.43 14.03
CA GLU A 151 31.51 2.65 13.25
C GLU A 151 31.03 2.35 11.83
N GLY A 152 30.00 3.06 11.37
CA GLY A 152 29.47 2.85 10.03
C GLY A 152 28.06 3.38 9.82
N THR A 153 27.55 3.18 8.59
CA THR A 153 26.17 3.50 8.21
C THR A 153 25.39 2.21 8.02
N TYR A 154 24.28 2.11 8.71
CA TYR A 154 23.41 0.92 8.70
C TYR A 154 22.05 1.27 8.15
N THR A 155 21.58 0.50 7.18
CA THR A 155 20.22 0.62 6.63
C THR A 155 19.27 -0.27 7.40
N VAL A 156 18.09 0.25 7.70
CA VAL A 156 16.98 -0.52 8.26
C VAL A 156 15.76 -0.39 7.37
N TYR A 157 15.10 -1.52 7.12
CA TYR A 157 13.76 -1.60 6.56
C TYR A 157 12.76 -1.73 7.70
N ILE A 158 11.64 -1.05 7.57
CA ILE A 158 10.51 -1.11 8.50
C ILE A 158 9.23 -1.35 7.70
N THR A 159 8.44 -2.33 8.10
CA THR A 159 7.15 -2.65 7.47
C THR A 159 6.08 -2.92 8.51
N ASP A 160 4.82 -2.64 8.16
CA ASP A 160 3.62 -3.01 8.93
C ASP A 160 2.85 -4.18 8.28
N GLY A 161 3.44 -4.79 7.23
CA GLY A 161 2.81 -5.84 6.44
C GLY A 161 2.08 -5.34 5.20
N TYR A 162 1.80 -4.04 5.10
CA TYR A 162 1.18 -3.37 3.94
C TYR A 162 2.15 -2.41 3.28
N CYS A 163 2.68 -1.48 4.04
CA CYS A 163 3.68 -0.51 3.62
C CYS A 163 5.08 -0.93 4.07
N GLU A 164 6.09 -0.52 3.31
CA GLU A 164 7.50 -0.65 3.67
C GLU A 164 8.22 0.66 3.39
N THR A 165 9.13 1.03 4.27
CA THR A 165 10.06 2.15 4.07
C THR A 165 11.45 1.78 4.60
N SER A 166 12.46 2.54 4.22
CA SER A 166 13.81 2.37 4.71
C SER A 166 14.43 3.70 5.13
N THR A 167 15.35 3.62 6.08
CA THR A 167 16.16 4.76 6.51
C THR A 167 17.54 4.28 6.93
N THR A 168 18.45 5.20 7.22
CA THR A 168 19.80 4.88 7.65
C THR A 168 20.10 5.46 9.02
N ALA A 169 20.94 4.76 9.78
CA ALA A 169 21.54 5.24 11.02
C ALA A 169 23.06 5.29 10.86
N VAL A 170 23.68 6.34 11.38
CA VAL A 170 25.14 6.48 11.41
C VAL A 170 25.62 6.22 12.84
N VAL A 171 26.42 5.17 13.02
CA VAL A 171 27.13 4.87 14.26
C VAL A 171 28.50 5.51 14.18
N GLY A 172 28.78 6.44 15.07
CA GLY A 172 30.07 7.10 15.15
C GLY A 172 31.08 6.28 15.97
N PHE A 173 32.30 6.79 16.06
CA PHE A 173 33.38 6.22 16.86
C PHE A 173 33.86 7.20 17.90
N VAL A 174 34.13 6.71 19.09
CA VAL A 174 34.78 7.48 20.18
C VAL A 174 36.13 6.85 20.51
N GLU A 175 37.19 7.58 20.22
CA GLU A 175 38.56 7.15 20.55
C GLU A 175 38.78 7.02 22.04
N GLY A 176 39.56 6.03 22.42
CA GLY A 176 40.06 5.88 23.79
C GLY A 176 41.12 6.92 24.13
N PRO A 177 41.52 7.02 25.44
CA PRO A 177 42.59 7.91 25.86
C PRO A 177 43.89 7.53 25.16
N THR A 178 44.54 8.53 24.53
CA THR A 178 45.89 8.36 23.97
C THR A 178 46.93 8.61 25.07
N SER A 179 47.90 7.69 25.22
CA SER A 179 49.07 7.91 26.11
C SER A 179 50.29 8.22 25.22
N SER A 180 51.00 9.33 25.54
CA SER A 180 52.31 9.63 24.96
C SER A 180 53.35 9.51 26.06
N THR A 181 54.40 8.69 25.82
CA THR A 181 55.57 8.64 26.69
C THR A 181 56.73 9.37 26.01
N THR A 182 57.26 10.41 26.63
CA THR A 182 58.53 11.02 26.23
C THR A 182 59.66 10.39 27.01
N ALA A 183 60.55 9.68 26.34
CA ALA A 183 61.78 9.20 26.95
C ALA A 183 62.74 10.37 27.11
N ILE A 184 63.10 10.72 28.34
CA ILE A 184 64.13 11.68 28.62
C ILE A 184 65.46 10.91 28.75
N SER A 185 66.42 11.18 27.84
CA SER A 185 67.77 10.61 27.95
C SER A 185 68.42 11.05 29.25
N ALA A 186 68.75 10.08 30.11
CA ALA A 186 69.58 10.37 31.25
C ALA A 186 70.99 10.77 30.79
N LYS A 187 71.36 12.00 30.99
CA LYS A 187 72.79 12.45 30.83
C LYS A 187 73.57 11.88 31.97
N CYS A 188 74.49 10.95 31.73
CA CYS A 188 75.55 10.59 32.69
C CYS A 188 76.40 11.79 32.88
N GLN A 189 76.37 12.44 34.10
CA GLN A 189 77.40 13.33 34.51
C GLN A 189 78.63 12.49 34.93
N LEU A 190 79.67 12.55 34.08
CA LEU A 190 80.98 12.12 34.47
C LEU A 190 81.44 13.09 35.54
N LYS A 191 81.52 12.62 36.80
CA LYS A 191 82.34 13.32 37.86
C LYS A 191 83.78 13.12 37.47
N ASN A 192 84.43 14.20 37.01
CA ASN A 192 85.90 14.30 37.04
C ASN A 192 86.28 14.68 38.44
N GLY A 193 87.08 13.79 39.05
CA GLY A 193 87.74 14.05 40.32
C GLY A 193 88.93 14.99 40.22
#